data_9238c71edb71a224b67322c0aa4966c8
#
_entry.id   9238c71edb71a224b67322c0aa4966c8
#
_cell.length_a   1.000
_cell.length_b   1.000
_cell.length_c   1.000
_cell.angle_alpha   90.00
_cell.angle_beta   90.00
_cell.angle_gamma   90.00
#
_symmetry.space_group_name_H-M   'P 1'
#
loop_
_entity.id
_entity.type
_entity.pdbx_description
1 polymer ?
#
loop_
_entity_poly.entity_id
_entity_poly.type
_entity_poly.pdbx_seq_one_letter_code
_entity_poly.pdbx_strand_id
1 'polypeptide(L)'
;MGIGFGLASLLPAGAAQAVDLDTALKPRIIGDPNAPMHMAEYFSLSCSHCANFHKNTFKQIKKDWIDTGRLRFEFRDFPLRGPAIYAHALARAVPVDAYEGMIDVLLNQQKEWATAEDPVSELARIARIAGIGRDRFVEIIQNRPLLEGIVKIAQKGYDTWSIQSTPSFVINDEDVIRGDVGYEKFLSALNTAST
;
A
#
# COMPACT_ATOMS: atom_id res chain seq x y z
N MET A 1 55.82 31.27 -5.99
CA MET A 1 54.75 31.04 -4.98
C MET A 1 53.43 31.12 -5.73
N GLY A 2 52.88 30.00 -6.17
CA GLY A 2 51.59 29.92 -6.86
C GLY A 2 50.53 29.38 -5.90
N ILE A 3 49.52 30.20 -5.59
CA ILE A 3 48.40 29.83 -4.72
C ILE A 3 47.32 29.22 -5.65
N GLY A 4 47.21 27.90 -5.59
CA GLY A 4 46.14 27.19 -6.30
C GLY A 4 44.82 27.35 -5.54
N PHE A 5 43.87 28.06 -6.12
CA PHE A 5 42.45 28.06 -5.69
C PHE A 5 41.80 26.76 -6.10
N GLY A 6 41.57 25.87 -5.13
CA GLY A 6 40.72 24.69 -5.31
C GLY A 6 39.25 25.10 -5.48
N LEU A 7 38.70 24.89 -6.65
CA LEU A 7 37.24 24.95 -6.87
C LEU A 7 36.58 23.78 -6.12
N ALA A 8 35.95 24.07 -5.01
CA ALA A 8 35.03 23.15 -4.35
C ALA A 8 33.76 23.01 -5.25
N SER A 9 33.65 21.88 -5.92
CA SER A 9 32.44 21.53 -6.64
C SER A 9 31.29 21.34 -5.64
N LEU A 10 30.40 22.31 -5.56
CA LEU A 10 29.11 22.18 -4.89
C LEU A 10 28.30 21.14 -5.68
N LEU A 11 28.16 19.94 -5.13
CA LEU A 11 27.19 18.98 -5.62
C LEU A 11 25.80 19.60 -5.51
N PRO A 12 24.98 19.58 -6.55
CA PRO A 12 23.61 20.08 -6.46
C PRO A 12 22.86 19.27 -5.41
N ALA A 13 22.24 19.96 -4.45
CA ALA A 13 21.28 19.34 -3.54
C ALA A 13 20.26 18.59 -4.39
N GLY A 14 20.12 17.27 -4.16
CA GLY A 14 19.32 16.38 -4.99
C GLY A 14 17.94 16.95 -5.20
N ALA A 15 17.62 17.28 -6.44
CA ALA A 15 16.25 17.62 -6.84
C ALA A 15 15.35 16.49 -6.38
N ALA A 16 14.31 16.78 -5.62
CA ALA A 16 13.31 15.80 -5.23
C ALA A 16 12.80 15.15 -6.52
N GLN A 17 13.08 13.86 -6.72
CA GLN A 17 12.65 13.16 -7.92
C GLN A 17 11.13 13.10 -7.92
N ALA A 18 10.51 13.55 -9.02
CA ALA A 18 9.06 13.44 -9.22
C ALA A 18 8.58 12.00 -9.00
N VAL A 19 7.32 11.82 -8.58
CA VAL A 19 6.74 10.47 -8.45
C VAL A 19 6.74 9.80 -9.82
N ASP A 20 7.48 8.70 -9.95
CA ASP A 20 7.41 7.86 -11.13
C ASP A 20 6.06 7.12 -11.12
N LEU A 21 5.11 7.63 -11.91
CA LEU A 21 3.75 7.11 -11.98
C LEU A 21 3.70 5.67 -12.51
N ASP A 22 4.56 5.33 -13.45
CA ASP A 22 4.61 4.00 -14.02
C ASP A 22 5.00 2.96 -12.96
N THR A 23 5.93 3.31 -12.09
CA THR A 23 6.29 2.44 -10.95
C THR A 23 5.26 2.53 -9.82
N ALA A 24 4.78 3.74 -9.49
CA ALA A 24 3.86 3.93 -8.37
C ALA A 24 2.52 3.21 -8.57
N LEU A 25 2.00 3.16 -9.79
CA LEU A 25 0.70 2.56 -10.12
C LEU A 25 0.76 1.10 -10.56
N LYS A 26 1.97 0.49 -10.63
CA LYS A 26 2.10 -0.95 -10.86
C LYS A 26 1.42 -1.76 -9.75
N PRO A 27 0.96 -2.99 -10.06
CA PRO A 27 0.49 -3.92 -9.04
C PRO A 27 1.50 -4.06 -7.89
N ARG A 28 1.01 -4.04 -6.68
CA ARG A 28 1.82 -4.25 -5.47
C ARG A 28 1.64 -5.69 -5.02
N ILE A 29 2.57 -6.53 -5.40
CA ILE A 29 2.51 -7.98 -5.18
C ILE A 29 3.68 -8.39 -4.31
N ILE A 30 3.42 -9.28 -3.34
CA ILE A 30 4.42 -9.98 -2.53
C ILE A 30 4.29 -11.49 -2.72
N GLY A 31 5.35 -12.22 -2.40
CA GLY A 31 5.48 -13.66 -2.63
C GLY A 31 6.10 -14.01 -3.96
N ASP A 32 6.12 -15.30 -4.28
CA ASP A 32 6.67 -15.81 -5.54
C ASP A 32 5.76 -15.37 -6.71
N PRO A 33 6.29 -14.68 -7.74
CA PRO A 33 5.50 -14.29 -8.91
C PRO A 33 4.93 -15.50 -9.68
N ASN A 34 5.53 -16.67 -9.51
CA ASN A 34 5.08 -17.92 -10.12
C ASN A 34 4.21 -18.78 -9.19
N ALA A 35 3.84 -18.27 -8.03
CA ALA A 35 2.96 -18.99 -7.12
C ALA A 35 1.68 -19.45 -7.84
N PRO A 36 1.23 -20.69 -7.61
CA PRO A 36 0.06 -21.25 -8.32
C PRO A 36 -1.24 -20.52 -7.97
N MET A 37 -1.28 -19.86 -6.79
CA MET A 37 -2.45 -19.13 -6.35
C MET A 37 -2.21 -17.64 -6.32
N HIS A 38 -3.28 -16.88 -6.56
CA HIS A 38 -3.30 -15.43 -6.45
C HIS A 38 -4.43 -14.97 -5.54
N MET A 39 -4.14 -14.07 -4.63
CA MET A 39 -5.17 -13.38 -3.84
C MET A 39 -4.92 -11.88 -3.88
N ALA A 40 -5.95 -11.14 -4.31
CA ALA A 40 -5.93 -9.68 -4.29
C ALA A 40 -6.80 -9.17 -3.14
N GLU A 41 -6.24 -8.31 -2.28
CA GLU A 41 -6.97 -7.60 -1.23
C GLU A 41 -7.33 -6.19 -1.70
N TYR A 42 -8.62 -5.88 -1.75
CA TYR A 42 -9.10 -4.49 -1.82
C TYR A 42 -9.22 -3.95 -0.41
N PHE A 43 -8.37 -2.98 -0.06
CA PHE A 43 -8.23 -2.49 1.29
C PHE A 43 -8.21 -0.96 1.38
N SER A 44 -8.56 -0.45 2.53
CA SER A 44 -8.40 0.96 2.86
C SER A 44 -7.51 1.15 4.08
N LEU A 45 -6.54 2.04 3.95
CA LEU A 45 -5.66 2.40 5.07
C LEU A 45 -6.40 3.09 6.23
N SER A 46 -7.63 3.59 6.01
CA SER A 46 -8.48 4.12 7.08
C SER A 46 -9.52 3.13 7.63
N CYS A 47 -9.55 1.88 7.14
CA CYS A 47 -10.50 0.87 7.59
C CYS A 47 -9.96 0.07 8.77
N SER A 48 -10.65 0.11 9.91
CA SER A 48 -10.25 -0.62 11.12
C SER A 48 -10.25 -2.15 10.94
N HIS A 49 -11.15 -2.68 10.11
CA HIS A 49 -11.17 -4.11 9.77
C HIS A 49 -9.96 -4.51 8.92
N CYS A 50 -9.46 -3.64 8.03
CA CYS A 50 -8.21 -3.87 7.32
C CYS A 50 -7.02 -3.89 8.30
N ALA A 51 -6.95 -2.93 9.23
CA ALA A 51 -5.90 -2.94 10.26
C ALA A 51 -5.94 -4.20 11.12
N ASN A 52 -7.13 -4.67 11.51
CA ASN A 52 -7.28 -5.90 12.27
C ASN A 52 -6.85 -7.14 11.46
N PHE A 53 -7.26 -7.24 10.20
CA PHE A 53 -6.83 -8.31 9.29
C PHE A 53 -5.30 -8.37 9.17
N HIS A 54 -4.65 -7.24 8.91
CA HIS A 54 -3.19 -7.18 8.78
C HIS A 54 -2.46 -7.50 10.07
N LYS A 55 -3.00 -7.09 11.20
CA LYS A 55 -2.41 -7.37 12.52
C LYS A 55 -2.45 -8.87 12.89
N ASN A 56 -3.49 -9.57 12.48
CA ASN A 56 -3.80 -10.94 12.94
C ASN A 56 -3.71 -11.95 11.79
N THR A 57 -4.72 -11.98 10.93
CA THR A 57 -4.92 -13.03 9.90
C THR A 57 -3.86 -12.99 8.79
N PHE A 58 -3.48 -11.80 8.32
CA PHE A 58 -2.49 -11.64 7.25
C PHE A 58 -1.12 -12.26 7.62
N LYS A 59 -0.69 -12.11 8.87
CA LYS A 59 0.58 -12.69 9.33
C LYS A 59 0.60 -14.22 9.22
N GLN A 60 -0.54 -14.86 9.47
CA GLN A 60 -0.66 -16.30 9.33
C GLN A 60 -0.68 -16.70 7.84
N ILE A 61 -1.46 -16.00 7.03
CA ILE A 61 -1.47 -16.20 5.56
C ILE A 61 -0.08 -15.99 4.97
N LYS A 62 0.63 -14.94 5.41
CA LYS A 62 1.99 -14.66 4.94
C LYS A 62 2.92 -15.81 5.25
N LYS A 63 2.96 -16.26 6.50
CA LYS A 63 3.83 -17.34 6.95
C LYS A 63 3.52 -18.66 6.25
N ASP A 64 2.25 -19.02 6.15
CA ASP A 64 1.85 -20.38 5.76
C ASP A 64 1.65 -20.52 4.24
N TRP A 65 1.43 -19.43 3.52
CA TRP A 65 1.10 -19.46 2.09
C TRP A 65 2.04 -18.61 1.23
N ILE A 66 2.31 -17.37 1.62
CA ILE A 66 3.11 -16.46 0.80
C ILE A 66 4.59 -16.82 0.89
N ASP A 67 5.13 -16.91 2.10
CA ASP A 67 6.55 -17.21 2.35
C ASP A 67 6.93 -18.64 1.94
N THR A 68 5.93 -19.52 1.75
CA THR A 68 6.13 -20.89 1.23
C THR A 68 6.01 -21.00 -0.30
N GLY A 69 5.79 -19.87 -1.00
CA GLY A 69 5.68 -19.84 -2.46
C GLY A 69 4.36 -20.40 -3.02
N ARG A 70 3.36 -20.67 -2.17
CA ARG A 70 2.06 -21.22 -2.60
C ARG A 70 1.07 -20.15 -3.04
N LEU A 71 1.25 -18.91 -2.60
CA LEU A 71 0.35 -17.79 -2.84
C LEU A 71 1.16 -16.54 -3.16
N ARG A 72 0.80 -15.82 -4.24
CA ARG A 72 1.15 -14.43 -4.44
C ARG A 72 0.01 -13.54 -3.96
N PHE A 73 0.34 -12.51 -3.19
CA PHE A 73 -0.65 -11.61 -2.60
C PHE A 73 -0.52 -10.22 -3.21
N GLU A 74 -1.63 -9.66 -3.70
CA GLU A 74 -1.69 -8.34 -4.33
C GLU A 74 -2.48 -7.36 -3.47
N PHE A 75 -1.88 -6.21 -3.19
CA PHE A 75 -2.54 -5.08 -2.52
C PHE A 75 -3.22 -4.19 -3.55
N ARG A 76 -4.54 -4.02 -3.46
CA ARG A 76 -5.35 -3.15 -4.32
C ARG A 76 -6.00 -2.04 -3.50
N ASP A 77 -5.66 -0.79 -3.81
CA ASP A 77 -6.18 0.37 -3.09
C ASP A 77 -7.69 0.50 -3.24
N PHE A 78 -8.36 0.74 -2.12
CA PHE A 78 -9.78 1.06 -2.06
C PHE A 78 -10.03 2.12 -0.97
N PRO A 79 -9.59 3.38 -1.17
CA PRO A 79 -9.73 4.43 -0.15
C PRO A 79 -11.20 4.74 0.13
N LEU A 80 -11.63 4.61 1.39
CA LEU A 80 -13.03 4.82 1.79
C LEU A 80 -13.38 6.28 2.11
N ARG A 81 -12.41 7.08 2.56
CA ARG A 81 -12.63 8.47 3.01
C ARG A 81 -11.49 9.36 2.51
N GLY A 82 -11.75 10.69 2.44
CA GLY A 82 -10.83 11.66 1.89
C GLY A 82 -9.37 11.51 2.33
N PRO A 83 -9.03 11.48 3.63
CA PRO A 83 -7.64 11.34 4.07
C PRO A 83 -6.98 10.01 3.69
N ALA A 84 -7.76 8.94 3.48
CA ALA A 84 -7.24 7.63 3.10
C ALA A 84 -6.51 7.66 1.75
N ILE A 85 -6.97 8.47 0.81
CA ILE A 85 -6.32 8.56 -0.51
C ILE A 85 -4.88 9.08 -0.40
N TYR A 86 -4.61 10.00 0.53
CA TYR A 86 -3.26 10.52 0.77
C TYR A 86 -2.36 9.49 1.43
N ALA A 87 -2.90 8.67 2.33
CA ALA A 87 -2.17 7.54 2.91
C ALA A 87 -1.78 6.51 1.84
N HIS A 88 -2.70 6.17 0.94
CA HIS A 88 -2.40 5.29 -0.21
C HIS A 88 -1.38 5.91 -1.16
N ALA A 89 -1.49 7.21 -1.46
CA ALA A 89 -0.51 7.92 -2.28
C ALA A 89 0.88 7.91 -1.64
N LEU A 90 0.97 8.14 -0.32
CA LEU A 90 2.20 8.05 0.44
C LEU A 90 2.82 6.65 0.34
N ALA A 91 2.02 5.60 0.55
CA ALA A 91 2.49 4.23 0.43
C ALA A 91 2.97 3.88 -0.99
N ARG A 92 2.30 4.39 -2.02
CA ARG A 92 2.70 4.14 -3.41
C ARG A 92 3.92 4.91 -3.87
N ALA A 93 4.26 6.00 -3.17
CA ALA A 93 5.41 6.85 -3.49
C ALA A 93 6.74 6.35 -2.92
N VAL A 94 6.73 5.32 -2.06
CA VAL A 94 7.98 4.66 -1.60
C VAL A 94 8.45 3.61 -2.62
N PRO A 95 9.74 3.20 -2.57
CA PRO A 95 10.23 2.08 -3.36
C PRO A 95 9.36 0.81 -3.19
N VAL A 96 9.33 -0.03 -4.22
CA VAL A 96 8.44 -1.21 -4.25
C VAL A 96 8.71 -2.16 -3.08
N ASP A 97 9.96 -2.36 -2.73
CA ASP A 97 10.43 -3.19 -1.62
C ASP A 97 10.12 -2.60 -0.24
N ALA A 98 9.91 -1.29 -0.14
CA ALA A 98 9.50 -0.61 1.09
C ALA A 98 7.97 -0.51 1.25
N TYR A 99 7.19 -0.89 0.24
CA TYR A 99 5.73 -0.71 0.22
C TYR A 99 5.02 -1.45 1.36
N GLU A 100 5.32 -2.75 1.57
CA GLU A 100 4.72 -3.55 2.65
C GLU A 100 5.01 -2.92 4.02
N GLY A 101 6.26 -2.50 4.26
CA GLY A 101 6.63 -1.82 5.50
C GLY A 101 5.89 -0.48 5.72
N MET A 102 5.64 0.27 4.65
CA MET A 102 4.85 1.50 4.74
C MET A 102 3.38 1.21 5.06
N ILE A 103 2.79 0.18 4.45
CA ILE A 103 1.42 -0.28 4.78
C ILE A 103 1.33 -0.66 6.27
N ASP A 104 2.30 -1.42 6.76
CA ASP A 104 2.35 -1.82 8.18
C ASP A 104 2.41 -0.61 9.11
N VAL A 105 3.25 0.38 8.83
CA VAL A 105 3.34 1.60 9.64
C VAL A 105 2.02 2.37 9.62
N LEU A 106 1.42 2.56 8.44
CA LEU A 106 0.16 3.31 8.29
C LEU A 106 -1.01 2.61 8.98
N LEU A 107 -1.12 1.28 8.89
CA LEU A 107 -2.16 0.50 9.57
C LEU A 107 -1.95 0.43 11.07
N ASN A 108 -0.72 0.28 11.56
CA ASN A 108 -0.42 0.25 12.99
C ASN A 108 -0.67 1.61 13.67
N GLN A 109 -0.44 2.72 12.96
CA GLN A 109 -0.71 4.07 13.45
C GLN A 109 -2.06 4.62 12.94
N GLN A 110 -2.94 3.74 12.44
CA GLN A 110 -4.20 4.15 11.79
C GLN A 110 -5.05 5.02 12.71
N LYS A 111 -5.20 4.62 13.98
CA LYS A 111 -6.04 5.36 14.93
C LYS A 111 -5.52 6.78 15.14
N GLU A 112 -4.20 6.95 15.20
CA GLU A 112 -3.58 8.25 15.44
C GLU A 112 -3.81 9.20 14.26
N TRP A 113 -3.62 8.74 13.02
CA TRP A 113 -3.76 9.64 11.87
C TRP A 113 -5.18 9.71 11.31
N ALA A 114 -5.94 8.59 11.27
CA ALA A 114 -7.24 8.57 10.59
C ALA A 114 -8.37 9.22 11.40
N THR A 115 -8.19 9.38 12.71
CA THR A 115 -9.16 10.05 13.60
C THR A 115 -8.66 11.38 14.14
N ALA A 116 -7.48 11.85 13.73
CA ALA A 116 -6.94 13.14 14.11
C ALA A 116 -7.83 14.30 13.61
N GLU A 117 -7.77 15.43 14.28
CA GLU A 117 -8.37 16.68 13.80
C GLU A 117 -7.76 17.13 12.47
N ASP A 118 -6.45 16.95 12.32
CA ASP A 118 -5.71 17.16 11.06
C ASP A 118 -4.97 15.86 10.64
N PRO A 119 -5.66 14.96 9.91
CA PRO A 119 -5.07 13.72 9.42
C PRO A 119 -3.87 13.93 8.48
N VAL A 120 -3.85 15.05 7.74
CA VAL A 120 -2.77 15.33 6.79
C VAL A 120 -1.47 15.65 7.53
N SER A 121 -1.53 16.43 8.61
CA SER A 121 -0.37 16.70 9.46
C SER A 121 0.18 15.43 10.11
N GLU A 122 -0.68 14.51 10.53
CA GLU A 122 -0.23 13.23 11.08
C GLU A 122 0.41 12.33 10.01
N LEU A 123 -0.15 12.28 8.80
CA LEU A 123 0.48 11.60 7.67
C LEU A 123 1.84 12.21 7.31
N ALA A 124 1.98 13.54 7.38
CA ALA A 124 3.26 14.20 7.18
C ALA A 124 4.30 13.84 8.26
N ARG A 125 3.86 13.64 9.52
CA ARG A 125 4.71 13.16 10.60
C ARG A 125 5.21 11.73 10.33
N ILE A 126 4.31 10.83 9.88
CA ILE A 126 4.67 9.46 9.49
C ILE A 126 5.64 9.46 8.30
N ALA A 127 5.37 10.27 7.27
CA ALA A 127 6.23 10.42 6.10
C ALA A 127 7.65 10.85 6.51
N ARG A 128 7.78 11.81 7.42
CA ARG A 128 9.08 12.28 7.93
C ARG A 128 9.86 11.16 8.64
N ILE A 129 9.20 10.33 9.45
CA ILE A 129 9.83 9.18 10.12
C ILE A 129 10.34 8.18 9.07
N ALA A 130 9.63 8.01 7.97
CA ALA A 130 10.04 7.19 6.83
C ALA A 130 11.07 7.86 5.89
N GLY A 131 11.63 9.02 6.28
CA GLY A 131 12.64 9.75 5.51
C GLY A 131 12.08 10.61 4.37
N ILE A 132 10.76 10.80 4.29
CA ILE A 132 10.11 11.65 3.28
C ILE A 132 9.96 13.06 3.84
N GLY A 133 10.74 14.01 3.31
CA GLY A 133 10.69 15.41 3.70
C GLY A 133 9.36 16.08 3.36
N ARG A 134 9.11 17.24 3.99
CA ARG A 134 7.85 17.98 3.87
C ARG A 134 7.47 18.29 2.42
N ASP A 135 8.40 18.83 1.65
CA ASP A 135 8.12 19.26 0.28
C ASP A 135 7.75 18.05 -0.60
N ARG A 136 8.45 16.94 -0.41
CA ARG A 136 8.16 15.68 -1.09
C ARG A 136 6.80 15.11 -0.67
N PHE A 137 6.43 15.19 0.60
CA PHE A 137 5.11 14.78 1.07
C PHE A 137 4.01 15.61 0.41
N VAL A 138 4.16 16.94 0.36
CA VAL A 138 3.20 17.84 -0.31
C VAL A 138 3.07 17.49 -1.80
N GLU A 139 4.18 17.27 -2.50
CA GLU A 139 4.19 16.83 -3.90
C GLU A 139 3.39 15.53 -4.10
N ILE A 140 3.59 14.54 -3.22
CA ILE A 140 2.90 13.24 -3.29
C ILE A 140 1.39 13.42 -3.15
N ILE A 141 0.92 14.11 -2.12
CA ILE A 141 -0.52 14.25 -1.85
C ILE A 141 -1.24 15.20 -2.81
N GLN A 142 -0.50 16.04 -3.54
CA GLN A 142 -1.01 16.92 -4.59
C GLN A 142 -0.85 16.33 -6.00
N ASN A 143 -0.23 15.16 -6.14
CA ASN A 143 -0.02 14.51 -7.43
C ASN A 143 -1.34 13.94 -7.99
N ARG A 144 -2.07 14.78 -8.75
CA ARG A 144 -3.38 14.40 -9.32
C ARG A 144 -3.35 13.09 -10.12
N PRO A 145 -2.39 12.86 -11.03
CA PRO A 145 -2.32 11.59 -11.77
C PRO A 145 -2.18 10.37 -10.85
N LEU A 146 -1.41 10.47 -9.75
CA LEU A 146 -1.29 9.39 -8.77
C LEU A 146 -2.63 9.14 -8.05
N LEU A 147 -3.28 10.20 -7.58
CA LEU A 147 -4.57 10.09 -6.88
C LEU A 147 -5.66 9.51 -7.80
N GLU A 148 -5.72 9.97 -9.05
CA GLU A 148 -6.66 9.44 -10.06
C GLU A 148 -6.36 7.96 -10.38
N GLY A 149 -5.09 7.57 -10.44
CA GLY A 149 -4.68 6.18 -10.61
C GLY A 149 -5.16 5.28 -9.46
N ILE A 150 -5.03 5.73 -8.22
CA ILE A 150 -5.54 5.04 -7.03
C ILE A 150 -7.07 4.87 -7.11
N VAL A 151 -7.80 5.93 -7.47
CA VAL A 151 -9.26 5.86 -7.64
C VAL A 151 -9.65 4.87 -8.75
N LYS A 152 -8.89 4.82 -9.86
CA LYS A 152 -9.14 3.84 -10.94
C LYS A 152 -8.95 2.40 -10.48
N ILE A 153 -8.01 2.11 -9.58
CA ILE A 153 -7.85 0.76 -8.99
C ILE A 153 -9.10 0.38 -8.20
N ALA A 154 -9.60 1.29 -7.36
CA ALA A 154 -10.83 1.06 -6.59
C ALA A 154 -12.04 0.89 -7.53
N GLN A 155 -12.19 1.77 -8.53
CA GLN A 155 -13.29 1.69 -9.51
C GLN A 155 -13.28 0.35 -10.25
N LYS A 156 -12.12 -0.12 -10.68
CA LYS A 156 -12.00 -1.45 -11.32
C LYS A 156 -12.49 -2.56 -10.40
N GLY A 157 -12.19 -2.49 -9.10
CA GLY A 157 -12.70 -3.45 -8.11
C GLY A 157 -14.21 -3.43 -7.98
N TYR A 158 -14.81 -2.23 -7.96
CA TYR A 158 -16.25 -2.08 -7.97
C TYR A 158 -16.88 -2.64 -9.24
N ASP A 159 -16.38 -2.28 -10.41
CA ASP A 159 -16.96 -2.65 -11.72
C ASP A 159 -16.83 -4.15 -12.00
N THR A 160 -15.70 -4.77 -11.62
CA THR A 160 -15.40 -6.16 -11.94
C THR A 160 -15.97 -7.14 -10.90
N TRP A 161 -15.86 -6.78 -9.60
CA TRP A 161 -16.11 -7.70 -8.48
C TRP A 161 -17.22 -7.23 -7.55
N SER A 162 -17.86 -6.10 -7.86
CA SER A 162 -18.85 -5.45 -7.01
C SER A 162 -18.32 -5.20 -5.59
N ILE A 163 -17.03 -4.80 -5.49
CA ILE A 163 -16.43 -4.45 -4.20
C ILE A 163 -17.04 -3.14 -3.70
N GLN A 164 -17.65 -3.17 -2.52
CA GLN A 164 -18.31 -2.02 -1.88
C GLN A 164 -17.84 -1.81 -0.43
N SER A 165 -17.03 -2.72 0.08
CA SER A 165 -16.51 -2.68 1.45
C SER A 165 -15.10 -3.22 1.52
N THR A 166 -14.38 -2.88 2.60
CA THR A 166 -13.02 -3.33 2.86
C THR A 166 -12.90 -3.98 4.24
N PRO A 167 -12.02 -4.95 4.42
CA PRO A 167 -11.28 -5.64 3.35
C PRO A 167 -12.20 -6.50 2.50
N SER A 168 -11.87 -6.68 1.22
CA SER A 168 -12.48 -7.69 0.35
C SER A 168 -11.38 -8.36 -0.46
N PHE A 169 -11.49 -9.66 -0.65
CA PHE A 169 -10.45 -10.48 -1.26
C PHE A 169 -10.97 -11.18 -2.48
N VAL A 170 -10.18 -11.22 -3.55
CA VAL A 170 -10.46 -11.98 -4.76
C VAL A 170 -9.40 -13.06 -4.89
N ILE A 171 -9.81 -14.32 -4.95
CA ILE A 171 -8.93 -15.49 -5.05
C ILE A 171 -9.01 -16.02 -6.48
N ASN A 172 -7.86 -16.18 -7.15
CA ASN A 172 -7.71 -16.71 -8.51
C ASN A 172 -8.60 -16.03 -9.56
N ASP A 173 -9.00 -14.77 -9.33
CA ASP A 173 -9.96 -14.04 -10.18
C ASP A 173 -11.32 -14.75 -10.33
N GLU A 174 -11.76 -15.48 -9.31
CA GLU A 174 -13.03 -16.24 -9.29
C GLU A 174 -13.84 -15.97 -8.02
N ASP A 175 -13.28 -16.29 -6.84
CA ASP A 175 -13.99 -16.22 -5.57
C ASP A 175 -13.78 -14.91 -4.83
N VAL A 176 -14.86 -14.39 -4.23
CA VAL A 176 -14.81 -13.14 -3.45
C VAL A 176 -15.15 -13.39 -1.98
N ILE A 177 -14.20 -13.14 -1.10
CA ILE A 177 -14.41 -13.10 0.36
C ILE A 177 -14.58 -11.64 0.78
N ARG A 178 -15.61 -11.33 1.58
CA ARG A 178 -15.85 -9.98 2.08
C ARG A 178 -15.72 -9.91 3.59
N GLY A 179 -15.05 -8.84 4.06
CA GLY A 179 -14.85 -8.56 5.47
C GLY A 179 -13.62 -9.21 6.09
N ASP A 180 -13.34 -8.82 7.31
CA ASP A 180 -12.27 -9.36 8.15
C ASP A 180 -12.71 -10.71 8.73
N VAL A 181 -12.58 -11.75 7.94
CA VAL A 181 -12.86 -13.13 8.36
C VAL A 181 -11.60 -13.76 8.96
N GLY A 182 -11.79 -14.65 9.93
CA GLY A 182 -10.68 -15.33 10.60
C GLY A 182 -9.88 -16.26 9.67
N TYR A 183 -8.68 -16.64 10.09
CA TYR A 183 -7.74 -17.45 9.32
C TYR A 183 -8.35 -18.78 8.81
N GLU A 184 -9.16 -19.46 9.63
CA GLU A 184 -9.78 -20.74 9.25
C GLU A 184 -10.67 -20.62 8.00
N LYS A 185 -11.37 -19.49 7.83
CA LYS A 185 -12.18 -19.27 6.65
C LYS A 185 -11.31 -19.05 5.41
N PHE A 186 -10.20 -18.32 5.54
CA PHE A 186 -9.22 -18.21 4.46
C PHE A 186 -8.59 -19.56 4.12
N LEU A 187 -8.20 -20.34 5.14
CA LEU A 187 -7.63 -21.66 4.95
C LEU A 187 -8.57 -22.56 4.15
N SER A 188 -9.87 -22.57 4.48
CA SER A 188 -10.86 -23.34 3.75
C SER A 188 -10.96 -22.89 2.28
N ALA A 189 -11.05 -21.58 2.02
CA ALA A 189 -11.15 -21.03 0.66
C ALA A 189 -9.89 -21.32 -0.16
N LEU A 190 -8.70 -21.13 0.43
CA LEU A 190 -7.42 -21.38 -0.25
C LEU A 190 -7.22 -22.86 -0.56
N ASN A 191 -7.62 -23.77 0.32
CA ASN A 191 -7.56 -25.21 0.06
C ASN A 191 -8.52 -25.62 -1.08
N THR A 192 -9.72 -25.02 -1.14
CA THR A 192 -10.69 -25.28 -2.22
C THR A 192 -10.16 -24.75 -3.56
N ALA A 193 -9.58 -23.57 -3.58
CA ALA A 193 -9.05 -22.95 -4.81
C ALA A 193 -7.74 -23.58 -5.31
N SER A 194 -7.09 -24.43 -4.50
CA SER A 194 -5.84 -25.14 -4.85
C SER A 194 -6.08 -26.53 -5.48
N THR A 195 -7.33 -26.98 -5.57
CA THR A 195 -7.75 -28.27 -6.19
C THR A 195 -8.23 -28.04 -7.62
#